data_fc89a75dc2b1f5c3de54bc0fd098f47e
#
_entry.id   fc89a75dc2b1f5c3de54bc0fd098f47e
#
_cell.length_a   1.000
_cell.length_b   1.000
_cell.length_c   1.000
_cell.angle_alpha   90.00
_cell.angle_beta   90.00
_cell.angle_gamma   90.00
#
_symmetry.space_group_name_H-M   'P 1'
#
loop_
_entity.id
_entity.type
_entity.pdbx_description
1 polymer ?
#
loop_
_entity_poly.entity_id
_entity_poly.type
_entity_poly.pdbx_seq_one_letter_code
_entity_poly.pdbx_strand_id
1 'polypeptide(L)'
;MSKTRVVGVVVAAGLSLAGCASVSQTRSDRAAVASVAAEAPVKVVYHFTQGVDEAGRGLGNIRNHLAADPQARIVVVGNRPGIDFMLAGATDKNGAPFDAAISELKARGVEFRLCRNTITSRKIDPSTINPEVSVIPSGVAEAARLQFREGYSYLRP
;
A
#
# COMPACT_ATOMS: atom_id res chain seq x y z
N MET A 1 -44.46 -12.13 -78.25
CA MET A 1 -45.02 -10.77 -78.38
C MET A 1 -44.38 -9.96 -77.25
N SER A 2 -43.32 -9.24 -77.60
CA SER A 2 -43.22 -7.76 -77.71
C SER A 2 -43.68 -7.06 -76.37
N LYS A 3 -42.83 -6.34 -75.67
CA LYS A 3 -42.37 -4.98 -76.00
C LYS A 3 -41.22 -4.56 -75.05
N THR A 4 -40.16 -4.10 -75.69
CA THR A 4 -39.07 -3.31 -75.17
C THR A 4 -39.56 -1.96 -74.66
N ARG A 5 -38.98 -1.45 -73.57
CA ARG A 5 -38.80 -0.01 -73.29
C ARG A 5 -37.52 0.25 -72.51
N VAL A 6 -36.64 0.97 -73.18
CA VAL A 6 -35.45 1.66 -72.71
C VAL A 6 -35.85 3.04 -72.27
N VAL A 7 -35.30 3.54 -71.16
CA VAL A 7 -35.06 4.96 -70.76
C VAL A 7 -34.41 4.88 -69.40
N GLY A 8 -33.39 5.51 -68.99
CA GLY A 8 -32.57 6.62 -69.46
C GLY A 8 -31.58 6.88 -68.31
N VAL A 9 -30.34 7.07 -68.67
CA VAL A 9 -29.24 7.40 -67.77
C VAL A 9 -29.40 8.80 -67.25
N VAL A 10 -29.29 8.97 -65.94
CA VAL A 10 -28.96 10.26 -65.27
C VAL A 10 -27.75 10.07 -64.40
N VAL A 11 -26.61 10.59 -64.82
CA VAL A 11 -25.40 10.72 -64.03
C VAL A 11 -25.55 11.99 -63.18
N ALA A 12 -25.57 11.84 -61.87
CA ALA A 12 -25.41 12.96 -60.96
C ALA A 12 -24.08 12.77 -60.21
N ALA A 13 -23.13 13.62 -60.52
CA ALA A 13 -21.87 13.74 -59.83
C ALA A 13 -22.10 14.41 -58.47
N GLY A 14 -21.96 13.64 -57.39
CA GLY A 14 -21.95 14.15 -56.00
C GLY A 14 -20.51 14.26 -55.51
N LEU A 15 -20.00 15.47 -55.34
CA LEU A 15 -18.74 15.78 -54.70
C LEU A 15 -18.81 15.35 -53.23
N SER A 16 -18.03 14.34 -52.86
CA SER A 16 -17.84 13.91 -51.47
C SER A 16 -16.82 14.82 -50.78
N LEU A 17 -17.28 15.68 -49.90
CA LEU A 17 -16.45 16.38 -48.90
C LEU A 17 -16.06 15.39 -47.82
N ALA A 18 -14.94 14.69 -48.01
CA ALA A 18 -14.27 13.96 -46.94
C ALA A 18 -13.24 14.90 -46.31
N GLY A 19 -13.54 15.44 -45.19
CA GLY A 19 -12.59 16.25 -44.43
C GLY A 19 -13.11 16.53 -43.01
N CYS A 20 -12.28 16.18 -42.05
CA CYS A 20 -12.37 16.53 -40.61
C CYS A 20 -13.11 15.56 -39.68
N ALA A 21 -12.63 14.30 -39.60
CA ALA A 21 -12.95 13.44 -38.47
C ALA A 21 -11.72 12.95 -37.63
N SER A 22 -10.50 13.43 -37.98
CA SER A 22 -9.27 12.84 -37.38
C SER A 22 -8.69 13.59 -36.18
N VAL A 23 -9.23 14.75 -35.78
CA VAL A 23 -8.62 15.60 -34.73
C VAL A 23 -9.28 15.40 -33.37
N SER A 24 -10.50 14.87 -33.30
CA SER A 24 -11.19 14.67 -32.02
C SER A 24 -10.80 13.39 -31.29
N GLN A 25 -10.37 12.35 -32.01
CA GLN A 25 -10.01 11.07 -31.39
C GLN A 25 -8.68 11.11 -30.62
N THR A 26 -7.68 11.82 -31.17
CA THR A 26 -6.37 11.93 -30.48
C THR A 26 -6.42 12.74 -29.19
N ARG A 27 -7.42 13.60 -29.01
CA ARG A 27 -7.60 14.38 -27.79
C ARG A 27 -8.33 13.58 -26.70
N SER A 28 -9.22 12.68 -27.10
CA SER A 28 -9.94 11.76 -26.22
C SER A 28 -9.00 10.68 -25.67
N ASP A 29 -8.14 10.13 -26.55
CA ASP A 29 -7.17 9.10 -26.14
C ASP A 29 -6.07 9.69 -25.22
N ARG A 30 -5.69 10.95 -25.42
CA ARG A 30 -4.73 11.64 -24.54
C ARG A 30 -5.33 12.00 -23.18
N ALA A 31 -6.64 12.27 -23.11
CA ALA A 31 -7.36 12.48 -21.86
C ALA A 31 -7.57 11.16 -21.10
N ALA A 32 -7.77 10.03 -21.81
CA ALA A 32 -7.87 8.71 -21.21
C ALA A 32 -6.54 8.21 -20.64
N VAL A 33 -5.41 8.56 -21.25
CA VAL A 33 -4.06 8.23 -20.73
C VAL A 33 -3.68 9.13 -19.54
N ALA A 34 -4.23 10.36 -19.45
CA ALA A 34 -4.01 11.27 -18.33
C ALA A 34 -4.85 10.94 -17.09
N SER A 35 -5.83 10.06 -17.19
CA SER A 35 -6.64 9.56 -16.08
C SER A 35 -6.24 8.15 -15.65
N VAL A 36 -4.95 7.82 -15.70
CA VAL A 36 -4.43 6.78 -14.82
C VAL A 36 -4.61 7.37 -13.41
N ALA A 37 -5.76 7.08 -12.80
CA ALA A 37 -6.02 7.42 -11.43
C ALA A 37 -4.78 7.00 -10.64
N ALA A 38 -4.21 7.90 -9.86
CA ALA A 38 -3.10 7.55 -8.98
C ALA A 38 -3.51 6.27 -8.27
N GLU A 39 -2.80 5.18 -8.52
CA GLU A 39 -3.13 3.89 -7.92
C GLU A 39 -3.22 4.10 -6.41
N ALA A 40 -4.28 3.54 -5.81
CA ALA A 40 -4.45 3.66 -4.38
C ALA A 40 -3.19 3.14 -3.68
N PRO A 41 -2.68 3.82 -2.64
CA PRO A 41 -1.43 3.43 -2.00
C PRO A 41 -1.49 1.98 -1.52
N VAL A 42 -0.42 1.24 -1.77
CA VAL A 42 -0.27 -0.12 -1.26
C VAL A 42 -0.35 -0.09 0.27
N LYS A 43 -1.15 -0.97 0.85
CA LYS A 43 -1.33 -1.08 2.30
C LYS A 43 -0.74 -2.39 2.78
N VAL A 44 0.15 -2.34 3.76
CA VAL A 44 0.86 -3.53 4.25
C VAL A 44 0.89 -3.56 5.76
N VAL A 45 0.53 -4.71 6.35
CA VAL A 45 0.78 -5.01 7.75
C VAL A 45 2.00 -5.93 7.86
N TYR A 46 3.05 -5.44 8.52
CA TYR A 46 4.21 -6.23 8.94
C TYR A 46 3.95 -6.79 10.33
N HIS A 47 3.88 -8.12 10.45
CA HIS A 47 3.55 -8.78 11.70
C HIS A 47 4.77 -9.43 12.33
N PHE A 48 5.29 -8.82 13.38
CA PHE A 48 6.46 -9.27 14.15
C PHE A 48 6.03 -10.20 15.28
N THR A 49 6.60 -11.39 15.33
CA THR A 49 6.25 -12.43 16.31
C THR A 49 7.47 -13.03 17.01
N GLN A 50 8.67 -12.73 16.54
CA GLN A 50 9.94 -13.19 17.10
C GLN A 50 10.73 -11.99 17.67
N GLY A 51 11.86 -12.29 18.35
CA GLY A 51 12.62 -11.26 19.05
C GLY A 51 13.36 -10.25 18.18
N VAL A 52 14.36 -9.63 18.78
CA VAL A 52 15.11 -8.50 18.20
C VAL A 52 15.82 -8.80 16.88
N ASP A 53 16.19 -10.07 16.62
CA ASP A 53 16.80 -10.43 15.34
C ASP A 53 15.81 -10.34 14.16
N GLU A 54 14.55 -10.72 14.37
CA GLU A 54 13.47 -10.48 13.40
C GLU A 54 13.26 -8.98 13.21
N ALA A 55 13.27 -8.22 14.31
CA ALA A 55 13.08 -6.78 14.28
C ALA A 55 14.14 -6.07 13.43
N GLY A 56 15.42 -6.39 13.61
CA GLY A 56 16.50 -5.80 12.83
C GLY A 56 16.33 -6.00 11.32
N ARG A 57 16.00 -7.24 10.90
CA ARG A 57 15.73 -7.55 9.49
C ARG A 57 14.47 -6.87 8.98
N GLY A 58 13.40 -6.96 9.75
CA GLY A 58 12.09 -6.43 9.34
C GLY A 58 12.06 -4.93 9.20
N LEU A 59 12.72 -4.17 10.08
CA LEU A 59 12.85 -2.71 9.96
C LEU A 59 13.69 -2.34 8.73
N GLY A 60 14.71 -3.13 8.38
CA GLY A 60 15.44 -3.00 7.12
C GLY A 60 14.53 -3.21 5.90
N ASN A 61 13.69 -4.26 5.91
CA ASN A 61 12.72 -4.52 4.84
C ASN A 61 11.71 -3.37 4.69
N ILE A 62 11.24 -2.79 5.80
CA ILE A 62 10.34 -1.63 5.77
C ILE A 62 11.01 -0.41 5.13
N ARG A 63 12.30 -0.14 5.45
CA ARG A 63 13.06 0.94 4.80
C ARG A 63 13.17 0.73 3.29
N ASN A 64 13.50 -0.48 2.86
CA ASN A 64 13.59 -0.85 1.45
C ASN A 64 12.24 -0.73 0.75
N HIS A 65 11.14 -1.15 1.41
CA HIS A 65 9.80 -1.01 0.88
C HIS A 65 9.45 0.47 0.64
N LEU A 66 9.64 1.32 1.64
CA LEU A 66 9.38 2.76 1.52
C LEU A 66 10.34 3.47 0.55
N ALA A 67 11.53 2.93 0.29
CA ALA A 67 12.42 3.46 -0.74
C ALA A 67 11.90 3.15 -2.16
N ALA A 68 11.29 1.97 -2.34
CA ALA A 68 10.69 1.55 -3.61
C ALA A 68 9.28 2.13 -3.83
N ASP A 69 8.48 2.24 -2.76
CA ASP A 69 7.13 2.82 -2.78
C ASP A 69 6.97 3.81 -1.61
N PRO A 70 7.31 5.09 -1.81
CA PRO A 70 7.23 6.11 -0.77
C PRO A 70 5.80 6.42 -0.29
N GLN A 71 4.78 5.99 -1.03
CA GLN A 71 3.37 6.20 -0.70
C GLN A 71 2.74 5.01 0.03
N ALA A 72 3.47 3.89 0.19
CA ALA A 72 2.98 2.72 0.90
C ALA A 72 2.53 3.08 2.32
N ARG A 73 1.36 2.56 2.71
CA ARG A 73 0.85 2.68 4.08
C ARG A 73 1.24 1.44 4.85
N ILE A 74 2.12 1.59 5.81
CA ILE A 74 2.68 0.48 6.57
C ILE A 74 2.24 0.55 8.02
N VAL A 75 1.68 -0.56 8.50
CA VAL A 75 1.39 -0.79 9.92
C VAL A 75 2.25 -1.96 10.40
N VAL A 76 2.99 -1.73 11.45
CA VAL A 76 3.77 -2.75 12.16
C VAL A 76 2.95 -3.22 13.36
N VAL A 77 2.68 -4.53 13.42
CA VAL A 77 1.99 -5.15 14.55
C VAL A 77 2.95 -6.12 15.23
N GLY A 78 3.18 -5.93 16.54
CA GLY A 78 4.01 -6.81 17.37
C GLY A 78 3.18 -7.59 18.36
N ASN A 79 3.47 -8.90 18.51
CA ASN A 79 3.00 -9.73 19.61
C ASN A 79 4.07 -10.75 20.03
N ARG A 80 3.91 -11.39 21.19
CA ARG A 80 4.91 -12.32 21.75
C ARG A 80 6.29 -11.65 21.83
N PRO A 81 7.43 -12.33 21.55
CA PRO A 81 8.73 -11.66 21.51
C PRO A 81 8.86 -10.56 20.45
N GLY A 82 7.98 -10.54 19.45
CA GLY A 82 7.97 -9.48 18.44
C GLY A 82 7.64 -8.08 18.94
N ILE A 83 7.38 -7.90 20.26
CA ILE A 83 7.25 -6.58 20.86
C ILE A 83 8.57 -6.07 21.47
N ASP A 84 9.58 -6.92 21.61
CA ASP A 84 10.78 -6.60 22.41
C ASP A 84 11.49 -5.35 21.91
N PHE A 85 11.54 -5.13 20.61
CA PHE A 85 12.14 -3.93 20.02
C PHE A 85 11.29 -2.66 20.19
N MET A 86 10.02 -2.80 20.61
CA MET A 86 9.09 -1.69 20.88
C MET A 86 9.14 -1.21 22.33
N LEU A 87 10.02 -1.79 23.14
CA LEU A 87 10.26 -1.34 24.50
C LEU A 87 11.37 -0.26 24.48
N ALA A 88 11.20 0.77 25.29
CA ALA A 88 12.14 1.89 25.37
C ALA A 88 13.55 1.39 25.76
N GLY A 89 14.55 1.86 25.06
CA GLY A 89 15.94 1.48 25.28
C GLY A 89 16.33 0.10 24.75
N ALA A 90 15.43 -0.61 24.05
CA ALA A 90 15.77 -1.88 23.41
C ALA A 90 16.81 -1.68 22.31
N THR A 91 17.78 -2.60 22.22
CA THR A 91 18.86 -2.56 21.22
C THR A 91 18.90 -3.82 20.40
N ASP A 92 19.46 -3.72 19.20
CA ASP A 92 19.81 -4.87 18.39
C ASP A 92 21.07 -5.60 18.95
N LYS A 93 21.46 -6.69 18.31
CA LYS A 93 22.66 -7.47 18.69
C LYS A 93 23.98 -6.72 18.62
N ASN A 94 24.03 -5.58 17.93
CA ASN A 94 25.19 -4.72 17.80
C ASN A 94 25.14 -3.52 18.76
N GLY A 95 24.11 -3.43 19.62
CA GLY A 95 23.88 -2.34 20.54
C GLY A 95 23.24 -1.10 19.92
N ALA A 96 22.78 -1.15 18.68
CA ALA A 96 22.07 -0.03 18.07
C ALA A 96 20.62 0.08 18.61
N PRO A 97 20.20 1.28 19.08
CA PRO A 97 18.90 1.45 19.69
C PRO A 97 17.76 1.38 18.67
N PHE A 98 16.71 0.61 18.97
CA PHE A 98 15.51 0.55 18.14
C PHE A 98 14.67 1.84 18.24
N ASP A 99 14.78 2.62 19.30
CA ASP A 99 14.06 3.88 19.47
C ASP A 99 14.31 4.83 18.28
N ALA A 100 15.57 4.97 17.86
CA ALA A 100 15.93 5.80 16.71
C ALA A 100 15.31 5.28 15.40
N ALA A 101 15.29 3.94 15.22
CA ALA A 101 14.70 3.32 14.03
C ALA A 101 13.15 3.47 14.01
N ILE A 102 12.50 3.38 15.17
CA ILE A 102 11.06 3.61 15.30
C ILE A 102 10.73 5.07 14.97
N SER A 103 11.44 6.03 15.55
CA SER A 103 11.24 7.47 15.29
C SER A 103 11.44 7.82 13.82
N GLU A 104 12.50 7.31 13.18
CA GLU A 104 12.77 7.49 11.76
C GLU A 104 11.60 7.00 10.89
N LEU A 105 11.16 5.76 11.11
CA LEU A 105 10.10 5.15 10.30
C LEU A 105 8.74 5.80 10.58
N LYS A 106 8.47 6.20 11.81
CA LYS A 106 7.26 6.92 12.17
C LYS A 106 7.18 8.29 11.50
N ALA A 107 8.30 9.02 11.39
CA ALA A 107 8.38 10.26 10.64
C ALA A 107 8.06 10.06 9.14
N ARG A 108 8.22 8.83 8.63
CA ARG A 108 7.84 8.41 7.27
C ARG A 108 6.42 7.83 7.17
N GLY A 109 5.61 7.93 8.23
CA GLY A 109 4.22 7.50 8.25
C GLY A 109 3.98 6.03 8.64
N VAL A 110 5.00 5.31 9.11
CA VAL A 110 4.81 3.94 9.64
C VAL A 110 4.14 4.01 11.02
N GLU A 111 3.12 3.18 11.22
CA GLU A 111 2.48 3.02 12.51
C GLU A 111 2.99 1.78 13.24
N PHE A 112 3.30 1.92 14.53
CA PHE A 112 3.72 0.81 15.39
C PHE A 112 2.62 0.49 16.40
N ARG A 113 2.19 -0.77 16.45
CA ARG A 113 1.08 -1.26 17.28
C ARG A 113 1.50 -2.49 18.06
N LEU A 114 1.43 -2.40 19.39
CA LEU A 114 1.88 -3.42 20.34
C LEU A 114 0.69 -4.12 21.00
N CYS A 115 0.74 -5.46 21.07
CA CYS A 115 -0.31 -6.32 21.61
C CYS A 115 -0.39 -6.23 23.16
N ARG A 116 -1.52 -5.74 23.69
CA ARG A 116 -1.80 -5.68 25.15
C ARG A 116 -1.79 -7.06 25.80
N ASN A 117 -2.33 -8.08 25.12
CA ASN A 117 -2.32 -9.44 25.67
C ASN A 117 -0.89 -9.93 25.94
N THR A 118 0.08 -9.52 25.12
CA THR A 118 1.49 -9.84 25.36
C THR A 118 2.06 -9.09 26.58
N ILE A 119 1.74 -7.81 26.72
CA ILE A 119 2.15 -7.02 27.90
C ILE A 119 1.65 -7.71 29.17
N THR A 120 0.35 -8.02 29.23
CA THR A 120 -0.29 -8.65 30.39
C THR A 120 0.30 -10.02 30.69
N SER A 121 0.42 -10.90 29.69
CA SER A 121 0.91 -12.27 29.88
C SER A 121 2.38 -12.34 30.29
N ARG A 122 3.20 -11.39 29.82
CA ARG A 122 4.62 -11.27 30.17
C ARG A 122 4.89 -10.38 31.38
N LYS A 123 3.84 -9.77 31.97
CA LYS A 123 3.92 -8.85 33.10
C LYS A 123 4.90 -7.69 32.85
N ILE A 124 4.87 -7.15 31.63
CA ILE A 124 5.71 -6.02 31.24
C ILE A 124 5.12 -4.74 31.85
N ASP A 125 5.98 -3.92 32.44
CA ASP A 125 5.58 -2.61 32.93
C ASP A 125 5.21 -1.71 31.75
N PRO A 126 3.97 -1.18 31.70
CA PRO A 126 3.56 -0.28 30.60
C PRO A 126 4.43 0.97 30.45
N SER A 127 5.09 1.42 31.50
CA SER A 127 6.00 2.58 31.46
C SER A 127 7.27 2.34 30.63
N THR A 128 7.60 1.07 30.37
CA THR A 128 8.75 0.69 29.53
C THR A 128 8.42 0.65 28.04
N ILE A 129 7.17 0.89 27.63
CA ILE A 129 6.81 0.92 26.23
C ILE A 129 7.32 2.21 25.59
N ASN A 130 7.92 2.11 24.40
CA ASN A 130 8.32 3.28 23.63
C ASN A 130 7.10 4.21 23.40
N PRO A 131 7.17 5.52 23.73
CA PRO A 131 6.03 6.43 23.67
C PRO A 131 5.45 6.64 22.26
N GLU A 132 6.19 6.29 21.24
CA GLU A 132 5.74 6.38 19.84
C GLU A 132 4.93 5.15 19.38
N VAL A 133 4.82 4.13 20.23
CA VAL A 133 4.10 2.88 19.94
C VAL A 133 2.70 2.91 20.54
N SER A 134 1.70 2.56 19.77
CA SER A 134 0.31 2.44 20.23
C SER A 134 0.03 1.05 20.78
N VAL A 135 -0.71 0.98 21.88
CA VAL A 135 -1.11 -0.31 22.47
C VAL A 135 -2.50 -0.70 21.97
N ILE A 136 -2.61 -1.88 21.39
CA ILE A 136 -3.86 -2.46 20.88
C ILE A 136 -4.27 -3.69 21.69
N PRO A 137 -5.55 -4.05 21.77
CA PRO A 137 -6.01 -5.18 22.58
C PRO A 137 -5.36 -6.52 22.22
N SER A 138 -5.29 -6.84 20.92
CA SER A 138 -4.76 -8.12 20.42
C SER A 138 -4.06 -7.95 19.08
N GLY A 139 -2.78 -8.32 18.98
CA GLY A 139 -2.01 -8.22 17.73
C GLY A 139 -2.58 -9.09 16.61
N VAL A 140 -2.98 -10.34 16.91
CA VAL A 140 -3.54 -11.23 15.89
C VAL A 140 -4.90 -10.75 15.39
N ALA A 141 -5.75 -10.21 16.27
CA ALA A 141 -7.04 -9.66 15.88
C ALA A 141 -6.85 -8.38 15.05
N GLU A 142 -5.87 -7.56 15.39
CA GLU A 142 -5.54 -6.35 14.64
C GLU A 142 -5.00 -6.68 13.24
N ALA A 143 -4.07 -7.62 13.11
CA ALA A 143 -3.58 -8.06 11.81
C ALA A 143 -4.71 -8.61 10.92
N ALA A 144 -5.64 -9.39 11.48
CA ALA A 144 -6.81 -9.87 10.77
C ALA A 144 -7.75 -8.72 10.37
N ARG A 145 -8.02 -7.78 11.29
CA ARG A 145 -8.87 -6.61 11.04
C ARG A 145 -8.32 -5.75 9.88
N LEU A 146 -7.02 -5.46 9.90
CA LEU A 146 -6.36 -4.71 8.84
C LEU A 146 -6.50 -5.40 7.47
N GLN A 147 -6.31 -6.72 7.41
CA GLN A 147 -6.45 -7.47 6.17
C GLN A 147 -7.89 -7.47 5.64
N PHE A 148 -8.85 -7.90 6.48
CA PHE A 148 -10.20 -8.16 6.03
C PHE A 148 -11.09 -6.91 5.92
N ARG A 149 -10.83 -5.87 6.71
CA ARG A 149 -11.67 -4.66 6.74
C ARG A 149 -11.04 -3.46 6.06
N GLU A 150 -9.72 -3.40 6.00
CA GLU A 150 -9.02 -2.24 5.46
C GLU A 150 -8.16 -2.55 4.23
N GLY A 151 -8.11 -3.82 3.81
CA GLY A 151 -7.43 -4.24 2.58
C GLY A 151 -5.90 -4.21 2.67
N TYR A 152 -5.33 -4.43 3.86
CA TYR A 152 -3.89 -4.57 4.02
C TYR A 152 -3.39 -5.95 3.57
N SER A 153 -2.31 -5.98 2.80
CA SER A 153 -1.55 -7.20 2.55
C SER A 153 -0.76 -7.59 3.79
N TYR A 154 -0.67 -8.88 4.09
CA TYR A 154 0.07 -9.38 5.25
C TYR A 154 1.48 -9.79 4.85
N LEU A 155 2.48 -9.26 5.56
CA LEU A 155 3.87 -9.68 5.45
C LEU A 155 4.42 -10.09 6.82
N ARG A 156 5.20 -11.16 6.81
CA ARG A 156 6.05 -11.55 7.92
C ARG A 156 7.48 -11.15 7.58
N PRO A 157 8.21 -10.43 8.48
CA PRO A 157 9.59 -10.00 8.26
C PRO A 157 10.57 -11.16 8.12
#